data_7ab466688b4069803b59be28bb7cf49e
#
_entry.id   7ab466688b4069803b59be28bb7cf49e
#
_cell.length_a   1.000
_cell.length_b   1.000
_cell.length_c   1.000
_cell.angle_alpha   90.00
_cell.angle_beta   90.00
_cell.angle_gamma   90.00
#
_symmetry.space_group_name_H-M   'P 1'
#
loop_
_entity.id
_entity.type
_entity.pdbx_description
1 polymer ?
#
loop_
_entity_poly.entity_id
_entity_poly.type
_entity_poly.pdbx_seq_one_letter_code
_entity_poly.pdbx_strand_id
1 'polypeptide(L)'
;CSISNVTIHVGKGRAGIVDAGNHLENIAIYGGEYGIDTDKSAPGWPIMLLNSYFEGQRRSAILTNEGGLTIVRMRAKNVPVAIEIKENAPDRLFMEDCIFEDVHHTGVILTDAGNAATQINLRNIQCKNVPMFALERFTNKQVSGKGKTYRVTRFIFGFNADSLEDTPQIVRRV
;
A
#
# COMPACT_ATOMS: atom_id res chain seq x y z
N CYS A 1 16.91 6.31 -10.70
CA CYS A 1 17.29 6.94 -9.44
C CYS A 1 16.95 5.98 -8.29
N SER A 2 17.85 5.77 -7.33
CA SER A 2 17.65 4.94 -6.15
C SER A 2 17.95 5.70 -4.86
N ILE A 3 17.24 5.35 -3.78
CA ILE A 3 17.49 5.81 -2.43
C ILE A 3 17.64 4.58 -1.55
N SER A 4 18.72 4.48 -0.80
CA SER A 4 18.96 3.33 0.07
C SER A 4 19.65 3.69 1.37
N ASN A 5 19.40 2.88 2.40
CA ASN A 5 20.05 2.99 3.71
C ASN A 5 19.86 4.36 4.37
N VAL A 6 18.62 4.87 4.38
CA VAL A 6 18.28 6.20 4.88
C VAL A 6 17.27 6.13 6.00
N THR A 7 17.48 6.94 7.04
CA THR A 7 16.48 7.22 8.07
C THR A 7 16.06 8.70 7.96
N ILE A 8 14.76 8.93 7.89
CA ILE A 8 14.17 10.27 7.71
C ILE A 8 13.24 10.57 8.88
N HIS A 9 13.47 11.67 9.57
CA HIS A 9 12.59 12.21 10.60
C HIS A 9 11.87 13.45 10.05
N VAL A 10 10.59 13.28 9.69
CA VAL A 10 9.80 14.32 9.01
C VAL A 10 9.24 15.35 9.99
N GLY A 11 9.03 14.96 11.24
CA GLY A 11 8.45 15.83 12.26
C GLY A 11 7.04 16.30 11.89
N LYS A 12 6.84 17.61 11.78
CA LYS A 12 5.56 18.21 11.38
C LYS A 12 5.41 18.40 9.87
N GLY A 13 6.43 18.04 9.08
CA GLY A 13 6.42 18.18 7.64
C GLY A 13 5.36 17.34 6.94
N ARG A 14 5.21 17.55 5.63
CA ARG A 14 4.23 16.84 4.82
C ARG A 14 4.64 15.39 4.57
N ALA A 15 5.77 15.16 3.93
CA ALA A 15 6.22 13.82 3.59
C ALA A 15 7.74 13.67 3.66
N GLY A 16 8.20 12.45 3.93
CA GLY A 16 9.62 12.13 3.94
C GLY A 16 10.21 12.02 2.55
N ILE A 17 9.47 11.41 1.62
CA ILE A 17 9.85 11.29 0.20
C ILE A 17 8.67 11.74 -0.64
N VAL A 18 8.93 12.59 -1.64
CA VAL A 18 7.95 13.06 -2.61
C VAL A 18 8.49 12.78 -4.01
N ASP A 19 7.74 12.04 -4.82
CA ASP A 19 7.99 11.74 -6.24
C ASP A 19 9.41 11.26 -6.57
N ALA A 20 10.06 10.61 -5.62
CA ALA A 20 11.46 10.22 -5.76
C ALA A 20 11.64 8.74 -6.06
N GLY A 21 12.59 8.47 -6.95
CA GLY A 21 13.19 7.16 -7.15
C GLY A 21 12.30 6.12 -7.85
N ASN A 22 12.97 5.12 -8.39
CA ASN A 22 12.33 3.90 -8.89
C ASN A 22 12.65 2.72 -7.97
N HIS A 23 13.72 2.84 -7.19
CA HIS A 23 14.16 1.83 -6.25
C HIS A 23 14.44 2.47 -4.90
N LEU A 24 13.70 2.04 -3.90
CA LEU A 24 13.82 2.48 -2.51
C LEU A 24 14.10 1.25 -1.66
N GLU A 25 15.20 1.24 -0.91
CA GLU A 25 15.60 0.07 -0.13
C GLU A 25 16.19 0.45 1.22
N ASN A 26 15.86 -0.33 2.25
CA ASN A 26 16.35 -0.12 3.62
C ASN A 26 16.09 1.31 4.10
N ILE A 27 14.86 1.80 3.96
CA ILE A 27 14.47 3.13 4.41
C ILE A 27 13.61 3.05 5.67
N ALA A 28 13.80 4.00 6.58
CA ALA A 28 12.94 4.20 7.74
C ALA A 28 12.44 5.64 7.77
N ILE A 29 11.14 5.85 7.89
CA ILE A 29 10.53 7.18 7.91
C ILE A 29 9.66 7.34 9.15
N TYR A 30 9.94 8.37 9.93
CA TYR A 30 9.25 8.68 11.20
C TYR A 30 8.51 10.02 11.11
N GLY A 31 7.24 10.00 11.51
CA GLY A 31 6.41 11.21 11.55
C GLY A 31 5.99 11.70 10.17
N GLY A 32 5.66 12.98 10.08
CA GLY A 32 5.09 13.58 8.86
C GLY A 32 3.59 13.40 8.76
N GLU A 33 2.99 14.01 7.77
CA GLU A 33 1.62 13.69 7.36
C GLU A 33 1.61 12.36 6.62
N TYR A 34 2.56 12.18 5.70
CA TYR A 34 2.83 10.95 4.95
C TYR A 34 4.29 10.51 5.12
N GLY A 35 4.55 9.23 5.00
CA GLY A 35 5.92 8.73 4.84
C GLY A 35 6.42 8.97 3.42
N ILE A 36 5.69 8.44 2.44
CA ILE A 36 5.91 8.67 0.99
C ILE A 36 4.63 9.29 0.42
N ASP A 37 4.78 10.33 -0.40
CA ASP A 37 3.74 10.90 -1.24
C ASP A 37 4.21 10.86 -2.69
N THR A 38 3.54 10.07 -3.52
CA THR A 38 3.98 9.84 -4.89
C THR A 38 2.83 9.98 -5.90
N ASP A 39 3.13 10.55 -7.06
CA ASP A 39 2.17 10.90 -8.10
C ASP A 39 2.68 10.59 -9.52
N LYS A 40 3.38 9.47 -9.65
CA LYS A 40 3.92 9.01 -10.93
C LYS A 40 3.00 7.98 -11.57
N SER A 41 2.00 8.42 -12.27
CA SER A 41 1.01 7.56 -12.94
C SER A 41 1.51 6.87 -14.21
N ALA A 42 2.73 7.18 -14.68
CA ALA A 42 3.29 6.59 -15.89
C ALA A 42 3.77 5.14 -15.66
N PRO A 43 3.19 4.14 -16.31
CA PRO A 43 3.51 2.72 -16.05
C PRO A 43 4.93 2.31 -16.46
N GLY A 44 5.65 3.13 -17.22
CA GLY A 44 7.05 2.90 -17.57
C GLY A 44 8.06 3.17 -16.44
N TRP A 45 7.61 3.69 -15.30
CA TRP A 45 8.46 4.06 -14.18
C TRP A 45 7.93 3.50 -12.85
N PRO A 46 7.81 2.18 -12.70
CA PRO A 46 7.31 1.59 -11.45
C PRO A 46 8.26 1.88 -10.29
N ILE A 47 7.68 1.97 -9.08
CA ILE A 47 8.45 2.05 -7.84
C ILE A 47 8.57 0.67 -7.21
N MET A 48 9.77 0.34 -6.78
CA MET A 48 10.09 -0.83 -5.98
C MET A 48 10.55 -0.38 -4.60
N LEU A 49 9.83 -0.81 -3.56
CA LEU A 49 10.10 -0.49 -2.17
C LEU A 49 10.43 -1.77 -1.39
N LEU A 50 11.65 -1.89 -0.93
CA LEU A 50 12.16 -3.08 -0.26
C LEU A 50 12.62 -2.76 1.17
N ASN A 51 12.32 -3.64 2.12
CA ASN A 51 12.81 -3.53 3.51
C ASN A 51 12.56 -2.13 4.11
N SER A 52 11.31 -1.70 4.18
CA SER A 52 10.97 -0.35 4.63
C SER A 52 10.21 -0.32 5.95
N TYR A 53 10.40 0.74 6.70
CA TYR A 53 9.76 0.98 7.99
C TYR A 53 9.12 2.36 8.05
N PHE A 54 7.86 2.42 8.47
CA PHE A 54 7.09 3.65 8.64
C PHE A 54 6.46 3.68 10.02
N GLU A 55 6.60 4.79 10.75
CA GLU A 55 6.02 4.94 12.07
C GLU A 55 5.56 6.37 12.37
N GLY A 56 4.35 6.49 12.88
CA GLY A 56 3.84 7.74 13.44
C GLY A 56 3.46 8.80 12.40
N GLN A 57 3.17 8.43 11.16
CA GLN A 57 2.56 9.35 10.20
C GLN A 57 1.16 9.75 10.67
N ARG A 58 0.78 11.00 10.46
CA ARG A 58 -0.51 11.52 10.91
C ARG A 58 -1.68 11.14 10.02
N ARG A 59 -1.42 10.70 8.77
CA ARG A 59 -2.46 10.31 7.82
C ARG A 59 -2.21 8.93 7.21
N SER A 60 -1.17 8.75 6.42
CA SER A 60 -0.83 7.43 5.87
C SER A 60 0.68 7.20 5.75
N ALA A 61 1.10 5.93 5.85
CA ALA A 61 2.50 5.60 5.61
C ALA A 61 2.88 5.87 4.16
N ILE A 62 2.02 5.50 3.21
CA ILE A 62 2.20 5.78 1.78
C ILE A 62 0.90 6.33 1.20
N LEU A 63 0.97 7.49 0.56
CA LEU A 63 -0.05 8.06 -0.30
C LEU A 63 0.44 7.89 -1.75
N THR A 64 -0.33 7.18 -2.59
CA THR A 64 0.18 6.78 -3.90
C THR A 64 -0.80 7.00 -5.05
N ASN A 65 -0.25 7.42 -6.20
CA ASN A 65 -0.85 7.37 -7.53
C ASN A 65 0.22 6.83 -8.49
N GLU A 66 0.70 5.62 -8.21
CA GLU A 66 1.74 4.99 -9.01
C GLU A 66 1.16 4.07 -10.08
N GLY A 67 1.67 4.12 -11.28
CA GLY A 67 1.36 3.21 -12.37
C GLY A 67 1.85 1.77 -12.14
N GLY A 68 2.62 1.55 -11.08
CA GLY A 68 3.09 0.26 -10.60
C GLY A 68 3.89 0.43 -9.30
N LEU A 69 3.37 -0.09 -8.19
CA LEU A 69 4.04 -0.05 -6.89
C LEU A 69 4.24 -1.48 -6.38
N THR A 70 5.48 -1.88 -6.21
CA THR A 70 5.86 -3.17 -5.63
C THR A 70 6.48 -2.94 -4.27
N ILE A 71 5.92 -3.55 -3.23
CA ILE A 71 6.37 -3.42 -1.85
C ILE A 71 6.69 -4.80 -1.29
N VAL A 72 7.91 -5.00 -0.81
CA VAL A 72 8.32 -6.25 -0.17
C VAL A 72 8.97 -5.95 1.18
N ARG A 73 8.52 -6.65 2.20
CA ARG A 73 9.00 -6.53 3.59
C ARG A 73 8.91 -5.09 4.14
N MET A 74 7.73 -4.49 4.00
CA MET A 74 7.40 -3.23 4.63
C MET A 74 6.78 -3.48 6.02
N ARG A 75 7.08 -2.62 6.97
CA ARG A 75 6.35 -2.51 8.23
C ARG A 75 5.78 -1.12 8.40
N ALA A 76 4.47 -1.02 8.60
CA ALA A 76 3.79 0.21 8.98
C ALA A 76 3.30 0.07 10.42
N LYS A 77 3.64 1.05 11.27
CA LYS A 77 3.32 1.03 12.69
C LYS A 77 2.79 2.37 13.19
N ASN A 78 1.75 2.31 14.02
CA ASN A 78 1.15 3.50 14.63
C ASN A 78 0.81 4.58 13.60
N VAL A 79 0.01 4.20 12.61
CA VAL A 79 -0.46 5.08 11.53
C VAL A 79 -1.97 4.92 11.34
N PRO A 80 -2.70 5.96 10.89
CA PRO A 80 -4.12 5.80 10.55
C PRO A 80 -4.34 4.85 9.37
N VAL A 81 -3.54 4.95 8.32
CA VAL A 81 -3.63 4.15 7.10
C VAL A 81 -2.23 3.68 6.69
N ALA A 82 -2.08 2.40 6.31
CA ALA A 82 -0.79 1.93 5.81
C ALA A 82 -0.58 2.34 4.35
N ILE A 83 -1.53 2.03 3.46
CA ILE A 83 -1.47 2.41 2.03
C ILE A 83 -2.75 3.15 1.66
N GLU A 84 -2.62 4.37 1.22
CA GLU A 84 -3.72 5.19 0.69
C GLU A 84 -3.52 5.42 -0.80
N ILE A 85 -4.39 4.83 -1.61
CA ILE A 85 -4.40 5.08 -3.04
C ILE A 85 -5.21 6.35 -3.30
N LYS A 86 -4.66 7.28 -4.08
CA LYS A 86 -5.32 8.55 -4.41
C LYS A 86 -6.61 8.31 -5.19
N GLU A 87 -7.57 9.21 -5.06
CA GLU A 87 -8.80 9.15 -5.84
C GLU A 87 -8.52 9.14 -7.34
N ASN A 88 -9.28 8.33 -8.06
CA ASN A 88 -9.17 8.16 -9.52
C ASN A 88 -7.79 7.67 -10.01
N ALA A 89 -6.93 7.23 -9.11
CA ALA A 89 -5.66 6.63 -9.49
C ALA A 89 -5.86 5.19 -10.00
N PRO A 90 -5.10 4.75 -11.02
CA PRO A 90 -5.07 3.35 -11.40
C PRO A 90 -4.32 2.55 -10.32
N ASP A 91 -5.04 1.66 -9.64
CA ASP A 91 -4.47 0.87 -8.56
C ASP A 91 -3.65 -0.29 -9.11
N ARG A 92 -2.35 -0.16 -9.15
CA ARG A 92 -1.43 -1.24 -9.50
C ARG A 92 -0.47 -1.47 -8.35
N LEU A 93 -0.89 -2.31 -7.41
CA LEU A 93 -0.18 -2.55 -6.18
C LEU A 93 0.12 -4.05 -5.99
N PHE A 94 1.37 -4.37 -5.83
CA PHE A 94 1.82 -5.67 -5.33
C PHE A 94 2.48 -5.49 -3.96
N MET A 95 2.08 -6.31 -2.98
CA MET A 95 2.73 -6.35 -1.68
C MET A 95 3.00 -7.78 -1.25
N GLU A 96 4.15 -8.03 -0.62
CA GLU A 96 4.51 -9.33 -0.08
C GLU A 96 5.31 -9.21 1.22
N ASP A 97 5.03 -10.13 2.15
CA ASP A 97 5.74 -10.26 3.44
C ASP A 97 5.73 -8.97 4.27
N CYS A 98 4.59 -8.28 4.32
CA CYS A 98 4.47 -7.01 5.04
C CYS A 98 3.82 -7.18 6.41
N ILE A 99 4.04 -6.18 7.29
CA ILE A 99 3.48 -6.13 8.63
C ILE A 99 2.76 -4.81 8.84
N PHE A 100 1.48 -4.86 9.21
CA PHE A 100 0.69 -3.73 9.69
C PHE A 100 0.47 -3.89 11.19
N GLU A 101 0.93 -2.93 11.98
CA GLU A 101 0.83 -2.92 13.43
C GLU A 101 0.25 -1.60 13.92
N ASP A 102 -0.78 -1.66 14.74
CA ASP A 102 -1.45 -0.47 15.27
C ASP A 102 -1.86 0.51 14.15
N VAL A 103 -2.53 -0.02 13.13
CA VAL A 103 -3.12 0.77 12.03
C VAL A 103 -4.55 1.11 12.41
N HIS A 104 -4.78 2.37 12.78
CA HIS A 104 -5.99 2.76 13.53
C HIS A 104 -7.26 2.83 12.70
N HIS A 105 -7.16 3.03 11.38
CA HIS A 105 -8.30 3.15 10.49
C HIS A 105 -8.34 2.02 9.47
N THR A 106 -7.41 1.99 8.50
CA THR A 106 -7.47 1.03 7.39
C THR A 106 -6.07 0.60 6.94
N GLY A 107 -5.88 -0.70 6.70
CA GLY A 107 -4.66 -1.20 6.09
C GLY A 107 -4.44 -0.62 4.68
N VAL A 108 -5.39 -0.84 3.76
CA VAL A 108 -5.30 -0.37 2.37
C VAL A 108 -6.60 0.31 1.94
N ILE A 109 -6.52 1.55 1.49
CA ILE A 109 -7.64 2.26 0.83
C ILE A 109 -7.50 2.09 -0.67
N LEU A 110 -8.51 1.45 -1.28
CA LEU A 110 -8.60 1.13 -2.70
C LEU A 110 -9.49 2.12 -3.43
N THR A 111 -9.37 2.21 -4.75
CA THR A 111 -10.24 3.03 -5.58
C THR A 111 -11.35 2.20 -6.25
N ASP A 112 -11.33 2.00 -7.55
CA ASP A 112 -12.42 1.39 -8.31
C ASP A 112 -12.05 0.03 -8.92
N ALA A 113 -12.76 -1.03 -8.51
CA ALA A 113 -12.59 -2.38 -9.07
C ALA A 113 -12.98 -2.47 -10.55
N GLY A 114 -13.89 -1.63 -11.01
CA GLY A 114 -14.36 -1.61 -12.40
C GLY A 114 -13.36 -1.04 -13.40
N ASN A 115 -12.31 -0.38 -12.91
CA ASN A 115 -11.23 0.11 -13.78
C ASN A 115 -10.33 -1.06 -14.22
N ALA A 116 -10.23 -1.28 -15.54
CA ALA A 116 -9.37 -2.33 -16.10
C ALA A 116 -7.87 -2.17 -15.76
N ALA A 117 -7.44 -1.00 -15.32
CA ALA A 117 -6.08 -0.75 -14.84
C ALA A 117 -5.87 -1.16 -13.37
N THR A 118 -6.95 -1.40 -12.61
CA THR A 118 -6.85 -1.80 -11.21
C THR A 118 -6.37 -3.25 -11.10
N GLN A 119 -5.23 -3.45 -10.48
CA GLN A 119 -4.56 -4.75 -10.30
C GLN A 119 -3.89 -4.77 -8.93
N ILE A 120 -4.60 -5.26 -7.92
CA ILE A 120 -4.10 -5.36 -6.54
C ILE A 120 -3.83 -6.82 -6.20
N ASN A 121 -2.63 -7.11 -5.74
CA ASN A 121 -2.25 -8.43 -5.25
C ASN A 121 -1.41 -8.29 -3.98
N LEU A 122 -1.99 -8.65 -2.85
CA LEU A 122 -1.34 -8.59 -1.54
C LEU A 122 -1.17 -10.01 -1.03
N ARG A 123 0.04 -10.35 -0.59
CA ARG A 123 0.40 -11.69 -0.11
C ARG A 123 1.08 -11.63 1.24
N ASN A 124 0.71 -12.55 2.12
CA ASN A 124 1.36 -12.73 3.41
C ASN A 124 1.48 -11.43 4.22
N ILE A 125 0.36 -10.74 4.42
CA ILE A 125 0.32 -9.53 5.25
C ILE A 125 -0.05 -9.91 6.68
N GLN A 126 0.83 -9.67 7.63
CA GLN A 126 0.58 -9.86 9.04
C GLN A 126 -0.03 -8.58 9.63
N CYS A 127 -1.13 -8.73 10.34
CA CYS A 127 -1.86 -7.62 10.94
C CYS A 127 -1.98 -7.80 12.46
N LYS A 128 -1.67 -6.75 13.21
CA LYS A 128 -1.83 -6.67 14.66
C LYS A 128 -2.49 -5.33 15.01
N ASN A 129 -3.64 -5.37 15.65
CA ASN A 129 -4.46 -4.19 15.93
C ASN A 129 -4.80 -3.40 14.65
N VAL A 130 -5.32 -4.09 13.64
CA VAL A 130 -5.78 -3.51 12.36
C VAL A 130 -7.25 -3.87 12.19
N PRO A 131 -8.20 -3.03 12.61
CA PRO A 131 -9.62 -3.38 12.62
C PRO A 131 -10.21 -3.54 11.21
N MET A 132 -9.73 -2.76 10.25
CA MET A 132 -10.15 -2.80 8.86
C MET A 132 -8.93 -3.05 7.97
N PHE A 133 -8.91 -4.19 7.25
CA PHE A 133 -7.80 -4.52 6.37
C PHE A 133 -7.83 -3.70 5.08
N ALA A 134 -8.99 -3.62 4.44
CA ALA A 134 -9.15 -2.89 3.19
C ALA A 134 -10.49 -2.15 3.13
N LEU A 135 -10.50 -1.00 2.48
CA LEU A 135 -11.67 -0.17 2.21
C LEU A 135 -11.71 0.19 0.72
N GLU A 136 -12.78 -0.18 0.05
CA GLU A 136 -13.09 0.25 -1.31
C GLU A 136 -13.82 1.60 -1.26
N ARG A 137 -13.15 2.65 -1.71
CA ARG A 137 -13.59 4.05 -1.52
C ARG A 137 -14.97 4.34 -2.12
N PHE A 138 -15.24 3.92 -3.35
CA PHE A 138 -16.46 4.26 -4.05
C PHE A 138 -17.69 3.46 -3.61
N THR A 139 -17.52 2.21 -3.25
CA THR A 139 -18.63 1.33 -2.83
C THR A 139 -18.77 1.28 -1.32
N ASN A 140 -17.82 1.84 -0.58
CA ASN A 140 -17.70 1.75 0.87
C ASN A 140 -17.68 0.29 1.38
N LYS A 141 -17.30 -0.67 0.53
CA LYS A 141 -17.13 -2.06 0.94
C LYS A 141 -15.86 -2.22 1.76
N GLN A 142 -15.97 -2.98 2.82
CA GLN A 142 -14.91 -3.17 3.79
C GLN A 142 -14.50 -4.63 3.90
N VAL A 143 -13.23 -4.85 4.14
CA VAL A 143 -12.68 -6.13 4.58
C VAL A 143 -12.19 -5.95 6.01
N SER A 144 -12.95 -6.48 6.96
CA SER A 144 -12.62 -6.37 8.38
C SER A 144 -11.57 -7.38 8.79
N GLY A 145 -10.79 -7.03 9.81
CA GLY A 145 -9.87 -7.95 10.46
C GLY A 145 -10.59 -9.03 11.27
N LYS A 146 -9.99 -10.21 11.35
CA LYS A 146 -10.51 -11.34 12.13
C LYS A 146 -9.85 -11.40 13.51
N GLY A 147 -10.15 -10.41 14.36
CA GLY A 147 -9.58 -10.34 15.70
C GLY A 147 -8.37 -9.41 15.82
N LYS A 148 -7.69 -9.48 16.97
CA LYS A 148 -6.57 -8.57 17.30
C LYS A 148 -5.31 -8.84 16.47
N THR A 149 -5.09 -10.11 16.12
CA THR A 149 -3.95 -10.54 15.30
C THR A 149 -4.46 -11.52 14.25
N TYR A 150 -4.12 -11.27 12.99
CA TYR A 150 -4.49 -12.14 11.87
C TYR A 150 -3.48 -12.01 10.73
N ARG A 151 -3.59 -12.92 9.77
CA ARG A 151 -2.78 -12.92 8.56
C ARG A 151 -3.68 -12.94 7.34
N VAL A 152 -3.43 -12.05 6.41
CA VAL A 152 -4.02 -12.11 5.07
C VAL A 152 -3.04 -12.86 4.17
N THR A 153 -3.37 -14.11 3.88
CA THR A 153 -2.51 -14.98 3.04
C THR A 153 -2.47 -14.48 1.62
N ARG A 154 -3.63 -14.10 1.09
CA ARG A 154 -3.78 -13.55 -0.26
C ARG A 154 -5.00 -12.64 -0.33
N PHE A 155 -4.84 -11.45 -0.89
CA PHE A 155 -5.93 -10.56 -1.24
C PHE A 155 -5.76 -10.11 -2.68
N ILE A 156 -6.80 -10.31 -3.50
CA ILE A 156 -6.83 -9.90 -4.90
C ILE A 156 -8.02 -8.99 -5.11
N PHE A 157 -7.80 -7.89 -5.79
CA PHE A 157 -8.83 -6.92 -6.12
C PHE A 157 -8.57 -6.33 -7.51
N GLY A 158 -9.63 -6.23 -8.32
CA GLY A 158 -9.56 -5.69 -9.66
C GLY A 158 -9.31 -6.75 -10.73
N PHE A 159 -8.68 -6.38 -11.81
CA PHE A 159 -8.49 -7.21 -13.00
C PHE A 159 -7.42 -8.28 -12.79
N ASN A 160 -7.79 -9.54 -12.86
CA ASN A 160 -6.90 -10.67 -12.59
C ASN A 160 -7.23 -11.91 -13.41
N ALA A 161 -6.24 -12.75 -13.66
CA ALA A 161 -6.35 -14.09 -14.22
C ALA A 161 -5.68 -15.10 -13.27
N ASP A 162 -6.21 -16.28 -13.14
CA ASP A 162 -5.65 -17.32 -12.27
C ASP A 162 -4.55 -18.14 -12.98
N SER A 163 -4.59 -18.19 -14.31
CA SER A 163 -3.57 -18.82 -15.15
C SER A 163 -3.31 -17.98 -16.41
N LEU A 164 -2.29 -18.35 -17.18
CA LEU A 164 -1.95 -17.65 -18.44
C LEU A 164 -2.99 -17.91 -19.55
N GLU A 165 -3.73 -18.99 -19.47
CA GLU A 165 -4.77 -19.36 -20.43
C GLU A 165 -6.14 -18.75 -20.08
N ASP A 166 -6.30 -18.24 -18.86
CA ASP A 166 -7.59 -17.70 -18.43
C ASP A 166 -7.85 -16.32 -19.05
N THR A 167 -9.13 -16.10 -19.36
CA THR A 167 -9.59 -14.73 -19.65
C THR A 167 -9.60 -13.92 -18.35
N PRO A 168 -8.86 -12.81 -18.27
CA PRO A 168 -8.84 -11.98 -17.08
C PRO A 168 -10.23 -11.45 -16.72
N GLN A 169 -10.54 -11.46 -15.43
CA GLN A 169 -11.82 -11.00 -14.89
C GLN A 169 -11.61 -10.03 -13.71
N ILE A 170 -12.62 -9.21 -13.45
CA ILE A 170 -12.64 -8.36 -12.27
C ILE A 170 -13.03 -9.22 -11.08
N VAL A 171 -12.14 -9.31 -10.08
CA VAL A 171 -12.33 -10.17 -8.92
C VAL A 171 -12.06 -9.43 -7.61
N ARG A 172 -12.65 -9.97 -6.55
CA ARG A 172 -12.34 -9.62 -5.16
C ARG A 172 -12.26 -10.93 -4.37
N ARG A 173 -11.05 -11.28 -3.96
CA ARG A 173 -10.79 -12.52 -3.20
C ARG A 173 -9.89 -12.20 -1.99
N VAL A 174 -10.25 -12.82 -0.85
CA VAL A 174 -9.52 -12.68 0.44
C VAL A 174 -9.13 -14.08 0.92
#